data_0c94995708c272b4cc71a7facccdb99a
#
_entry.id   0c94995708c272b4cc71a7facccdb99a
#
_cell.length_a   1.000
_cell.length_b   1.000
_cell.length_c   1.000
_cell.angle_alpha   90.00
_cell.angle_beta   90.00
_cell.angle_gamma   90.00
#
_symmetry.space_group_name_H-M   'P 1'
#
loop_
_entity.id
_entity.type
_entity.pdbx_description
1 polymer ?
#
loop_
_entity_poly.entity_id
_entity_poly.type
_entity_poly.pdbx_seq_one_letter_code
_entity_poly.pdbx_strand_id
1 'polypeptide(L)'
;MKNIFTIFCGLAFSFAATAQTNVPVSVSPKPAEGSISLKEGEFDFGKIPQGKPVTHIFEFKNTGSIPLSLDNVQASCGCTTPEWNKDVVAPGATSKITVGYNAQNEGPFAKPVTITYNGNQVKQIIIKGDVWKTPVTSAPENTSVNSLKNE
;
A
#
# COMPACT_ATOMS: atom_id res chain seq x y z
N MET A 1 51.29 30.79 80.21
CA MET A 1 50.43 31.92 80.02
C MET A 1 49.64 31.77 78.69
N LYS A 2 48.37 31.97 78.80
CA LYS A 2 47.39 32.07 77.72
C LYS A 2 46.96 30.82 76.96
N ASN A 3 45.87 30.28 77.49
CA ASN A 3 44.97 29.32 76.87
C ASN A 3 44.27 29.96 75.67
N ILE A 4 44.17 29.25 74.52
CA ILE A 4 43.24 29.57 73.47
C ILE A 4 42.43 28.32 73.24
N PHE A 5 41.18 28.48 73.65
CA PHE A 5 40.12 27.51 73.53
C PHE A 5 39.55 27.63 72.05
N THR A 6 39.83 26.61 71.26
CA THR A 6 39.25 26.59 69.91
C THR A 6 38.01 25.71 69.95
N ILE A 7 36.85 26.38 69.82
CA ILE A 7 35.55 25.73 69.68
C ILE A 7 35.41 25.22 68.24
N PHE A 8 35.39 23.88 68.04
CA PHE A 8 35.05 23.26 66.79
C PHE A 8 33.54 23.15 66.72
N CYS A 9 32.95 24.03 65.90
CA CYS A 9 31.52 23.98 65.52
C CYS A 9 31.34 22.92 64.45
N GLY A 10 30.84 21.74 64.85
CA GLY A 10 30.52 20.65 63.95
C GLY A 10 29.25 20.94 63.17
N LEU A 11 29.40 21.29 61.89
CA LEU A 11 28.27 21.30 60.95
C LEU A 11 27.87 19.87 60.60
N ALA A 12 26.75 19.41 61.14
CA ALA A 12 26.09 18.18 60.72
C ALA A 12 25.41 18.43 59.38
N PHE A 13 26.02 17.91 58.31
CA PHE A 13 25.41 17.87 57.01
C PHE A 13 24.39 16.73 56.97
N SER A 14 23.11 17.08 57.14
CA SER A 14 22.01 16.16 56.95
C SER A 14 21.85 15.87 55.44
N PHE A 15 22.29 14.71 55.00
CA PHE A 15 21.99 14.18 53.68
C PHE A 15 20.50 13.81 53.64
N ALA A 16 19.67 14.66 53.04
CA ALA A 16 18.31 14.32 52.69
C ALA A 16 18.38 13.38 51.47
N ALA A 17 18.16 12.09 51.70
CA ALA A 17 17.96 11.10 50.64
C ALA A 17 16.62 11.41 49.95
N THR A 18 16.65 12.05 48.78
CA THR A 18 15.49 12.15 47.94
C THR A 18 15.22 10.78 47.32
N ALA A 19 14.22 10.10 47.85
CA ALA A 19 13.66 8.92 47.22
C ALA A 19 13.08 9.31 45.85
N GLN A 20 13.79 9.01 44.78
CA GLN A 20 13.21 9.08 43.42
C GLN A 20 12.18 7.96 43.31
N THR A 21 10.93 8.30 43.45
CA THR A 21 9.83 7.42 43.04
C THR A 21 9.89 7.27 41.53
N ASN A 22 10.42 6.13 41.08
CA ASN A 22 10.26 5.66 39.71
C ASN A 22 8.75 5.43 39.49
N VAL A 23 8.07 6.45 39.01
CA VAL A 23 6.71 6.31 38.47
C VAL A 23 6.88 5.46 37.21
N PRO A 24 6.31 4.23 37.15
CA PRO A 24 6.33 3.48 35.90
C PRO A 24 5.58 4.33 34.89
N VAL A 25 6.29 4.78 33.83
CA VAL A 25 5.65 5.39 32.67
C VAL A 25 4.76 4.30 32.10
N SER A 26 3.48 4.40 32.41
CA SER A 26 2.45 3.60 31.76
C SER A 26 2.48 3.99 30.29
N VAL A 27 3.19 3.22 29.46
CA VAL A 27 3.09 3.30 28.01
C VAL A 27 1.66 2.88 27.72
N SER A 28 0.80 3.87 27.52
CA SER A 28 -0.54 3.62 26.99
C SER A 28 -0.36 2.84 25.69
N PRO A 29 -0.93 1.64 25.55
CA PRO A 29 -0.81 0.91 24.29
C PRO A 29 -1.34 1.82 23.20
N LYS A 30 -0.50 2.09 22.19
CA LYS A 30 -0.91 2.77 20.97
C LYS A 30 -2.19 2.07 20.49
N PRO A 31 -3.27 2.81 20.16
CA PRO A 31 -4.48 2.20 19.65
C PRO A 31 -4.14 1.16 18.58
N ALA A 32 -4.76 0.00 18.66
CA ALA A 32 -4.56 -1.06 17.70
C ALA A 32 -4.95 -0.53 16.32
N GLU A 33 -3.97 -0.20 15.50
CA GLU A 33 -4.20 0.26 14.13
C GLU A 33 -4.33 -0.96 13.22
N GLY A 34 -5.38 -0.99 12.40
CA GLY A 34 -5.43 -1.89 11.27
C GLY A 34 -4.28 -1.55 10.33
N SER A 35 -3.49 -2.53 9.97
CA SER A 35 -2.35 -2.33 9.09
C SER A 35 -2.42 -3.30 7.92
N ILE A 36 -2.17 -2.78 6.72
CA ILE A 36 -2.16 -3.55 5.49
C ILE A 36 -0.71 -3.74 5.02
N SER A 37 -0.29 -4.98 4.86
CA SER A 37 0.96 -5.35 4.20
C SER A 37 0.65 -5.91 2.83
N LEU A 38 1.09 -5.19 1.79
CA LEU A 38 1.00 -5.65 0.40
C LEU A 38 2.14 -6.63 0.13
N LYS A 39 1.87 -7.71 -0.57
CA LYS A 39 2.89 -8.65 -1.06
C LYS A 39 3.78 -7.98 -2.11
N GLU A 40 3.16 -7.13 -2.92
CA GLU A 40 3.81 -6.27 -3.90
C GLU A 40 3.04 -4.94 -4.01
N GLY A 41 3.76 -3.85 -4.22
CA GLY A 41 3.17 -2.51 -4.41
C GLY A 41 3.04 -2.10 -5.87
N GLU A 42 3.66 -2.85 -6.78
CA GLU A 42 3.71 -2.53 -8.20
C GLU A 42 3.74 -3.82 -9.02
N PHE A 43 3.06 -3.80 -10.18
CA PHE A 43 3.11 -4.88 -11.15
C PHE A 43 3.31 -4.34 -12.56
N ASP A 44 4.26 -4.94 -13.30
CA ASP A 44 4.56 -4.59 -14.68
C ASP A 44 4.03 -5.67 -15.64
N PHE A 45 3.06 -5.31 -16.45
CA PHE A 45 2.52 -6.19 -17.49
C PHE A 45 3.48 -6.38 -18.68
N GLY A 46 4.57 -5.60 -18.72
CA GLY A 46 5.45 -5.57 -19.87
C GLY A 46 4.76 -5.03 -21.13
N LYS A 47 5.06 -5.61 -22.30
CA LYS A 47 4.43 -5.24 -23.56
C LYS A 47 3.13 -5.98 -23.76
N ILE A 48 2.02 -5.25 -23.90
CA ILE A 48 0.68 -5.80 -24.12
C ILE A 48 0.07 -5.26 -25.42
N PRO A 49 -0.69 -6.07 -26.18
CA PRO A 49 -1.28 -5.60 -27.43
C PRO A 49 -2.46 -4.66 -27.16
N GLN A 50 -2.59 -3.64 -28.00
CA GLN A 50 -3.70 -2.67 -27.92
C GLN A 50 -5.06 -3.36 -28.01
N GLY A 51 -6.01 -2.95 -27.18
CA GLY A 51 -7.37 -3.50 -27.11
C GLY A 51 -7.47 -4.88 -26.51
N LYS A 52 -6.39 -5.43 -25.93
CA LYS A 52 -6.41 -6.69 -25.17
C LYS A 52 -6.35 -6.38 -23.66
N PRO A 53 -7.48 -6.40 -22.95
CA PRO A 53 -7.50 -6.18 -21.52
C PRO A 53 -6.62 -7.19 -20.76
N VAL A 54 -5.98 -6.72 -19.73
CA VAL A 54 -5.15 -7.53 -18.82
C VAL A 54 -5.59 -7.31 -17.37
N THR A 55 -5.34 -8.30 -16.52
CA THR A 55 -5.67 -8.24 -15.10
C THR A 55 -4.52 -8.76 -14.25
N HIS A 56 -4.36 -8.19 -13.04
CA HIS A 56 -3.43 -8.68 -12.04
C HIS A 56 -4.10 -8.73 -10.67
N ILE A 57 -3.66 -9.66 -9.82
CA ILE A 57 -4.18 -9.84 -8.47
C ILE A 57 -3.11 -9.43 -7.47
N PHE A 58 -3.37 -8.35 -6.74
CA PHE A 58 -2.56 -7.93 -5.60
C PHE A 58 -3.05 -8.62 -4.34
N GLU A 59 -2.16 -9.35 -3.68
CA GLU A 59 -2.44 -9.96 -2.38
C GLU A 59 -2.00 -9.02 -1.26
N PHE A 60 -2.80 -8.95 -0.22
CA PHE A 60 -2.48 -8.22 0.99
C PHE A 60 -2.83 -9.00 2.25
N LYS A 61 -2.12 -8.72 3.33
CA LYS A 61 -2.34 -9.31 4.65
C LYS A 61 -2.70 -8.22 5.65
N ASN A 62 -3.69 -8.47 6.50
CA ASN A 62 -3.91 -7.66 7.68
C ASN A 62 -2.84 -7.98 8.74
N THR A 63 -1.88 -7.08 8.92
CA THR A 63 -0.82 -7.19 9.92
C THR A 63 -1.14 -6.45 11.22
N GLY A 64 -2.30 -5.81 11.28
CA GLY A 64 -2.81 -5.17 12.48
C GLY A 64 -3.39 -6.16 13.48
N SER A 65 -3.77 -5.66 14.63
CA SER A 65 -4.39 -6.42 15.73
C SER A 65 -5.93 -6.31 15.74
N ILE A 66 -6.49 -5.49 14.85
CA ILE A 66 -7.94 -5.32 14.68
C ILE A 66 -8.37 -5.78 13.29
N PRO A 67 -9.66 -6.14 13.11
CA PRO A 67 -10.23 -6.42 11.81
C PRO A 67 -10.02 -5.26 10.83
N LEU A 68 -9.73 -5.57 9.56
CA LEU A 68 -9.48 -4.60 8.50
C LEU A 68 -10.62 -4.61 7.49
N SER A 69 -11.18 -3.43 7.23
CA SER A 69 -12.18 -3.20 6.19
C SER A 69 -11.59 -2.36 5.07
N LEU A 70 -11.74 -2.78 3.82
CA LEU A 70 -11.45 -1.93 2.66
C LEU A 70 -12.69 -1.06 2.40
N ASP A 71 -12.55 0.24 2.62
CA ASP A 71 -13.65 1.20 2.43
C ASP A 71 -13.82 1.56 0.95
N ASN A 72 -12.70 1.72 0.23
CA ASN A 72 -12.69 2.03 -1.18
C ASN A 72 -11.38 1.57 -1.85
N VAL A 73 -11.47 1.19 -3.13
CA VAL A 73 -10.31 0.97 -4.00
C VAL A 73 -10.58 1.72 -5.30
N GLN A 74 -9.83 2.79 -5.53
CA GLN A 74 -10.10 3.72 -6.61
C GLN A 74 -8.91 3.85 -7.55
N ALA A 75 -9.15 3.64 -8.84
CA ALA A 75 -8.20 3.90 -9.89
C ALA A 75 -8.15 5.38 -10.27
N SER A 76 -7.00 5.84 -10.77
CA SER A 76 -6.79 7.21 -11.24
C SER A 76 -7.50 7.54 -12.56
N CYS A 77 -7.98 6.53 -13.30
CA CYS A 77 -8.70 6.70 -14.58
C CYS A 77 -9.73 5.58 -14.78
N GLY A 78 -10.71 5.84 -15.65
CA GLY A 78 -11.69 4.83 -16.09
C GLY A 78 -11.12 3.70 -16.97
N CYS A 79 -9.83 3.77 -17.32
CA CYS A 79 -9.12 2.73 -18.06
C CYS A 79 -8.63 1.58 -17.17
N THR A 80 -8.74 1.75 -15.85
CA THR A 80 -8.31 0.79 -14.82
C THR A 80 -9.51 0.47 -13.93
N THR A 81 -9.78 -0.81 -13.72
CA THR A 81 -10.96 -1.29 -13.01
C THR A 81 -10.52 -2.15 -11.82
N PRO A 82 -10.50 -1.61 -10.60
CA PRO A 82 -10.24 -2.40 -9.42
C PRO A 82 -11.50 -3.14 -8.94
N GLU A 83 -11.33 -4.38 -8.52
CA GLU A 83 -12.37 -5.22 -7.91
C GLU A 83 -11.82 -5.82 -6.62
N TRP A 84 -12.61 -5.80 -5.54
CA TRP A 84 -12.22 -6.37 -4.26
C TRP A 84 -13.44 -6.89 -3.50
N ASN A 85 -13.19 -7.81 -2.55
CA ASN A 85 -14.20 -8.23 -1.62
C ASN A 85 -14.36 -7.20 -0.49
N LYS A 86 -15.60 -6.89 -0.13
CA LYS A 86 -15.95 -5.97 0.96
C LYS A 86 -15.97 -6.65 2.33
N ASP A 87 -15.67 -7.95 2.40
CA ASP A 87 -15.62 -8.67 3.66
C ASP A 87 -14.49 -8.15 4.55
N VAL A 88 -14.75 -8.19 5.84
CA VAL A 88 -13.77 -7.82 6.85
C VAL A 88 -12.67 -8.86 6.92
N VAL A 89 -11.42 -8.42 6.85
CA VAL A 89 -10.22 -9.26 6.92
C VAL A 89 -9.74 -9.34 8.37
N ALA A 90 -9.82 -10.50 8.97
CA ALA A 90 -9.38 -10.73 10.34
C ALA A 90 -7.87 -10.48 10.52
N PRO A 91 -7.38 -10.17 11.73
CA PRO A 91 -5.95 -10.09 12.02
C PRO A 91 -5.19 -11.33 11.54
N GLY A 92 -4.10 -11.11 10.81
CA GLY A 92 -3.28 -12.17 10.24
C GLY A 92 -3.83 -12.83 8.98
N ALA A 93 -5.07 -12.57 8.59
CA ALA A 93 -5.67 -13.10 7.37
C ALA A 93 -5.20 -12.34 6.11
N THR A 94 -5.34 -13.01 4.96
CA THR A 94 -4.97 -12.48 3.65
C THR A 94 -6.23 -12.29 2.80
N SER A 95 -6.22 -11.25 1.97
CA SER A 95 -7.25 -10.99 0.96
C SER A 95 -6.60 -10.49 -0.32
N LYS A 96 -7.40 -10.15 -1.34
CA LYS A 96 -6.91 -9.77 -2.67
C LYS A 96 -7.70 -8.63 -3.27
N ILE A 97 -7.01 -7.89 -4.14
CA ILE A 97 -7.57 -6.86 -5.01
C ILE A 97 -7.21 -7.25 -6.43
N THR A 98 -8.20 -7.40 -7.31
CA THR A 98 -7.98 -7.62 -8.73
C THR A 98 -8.01 -6.29 -9.44
N VAL A 99 -6.99 -5.99 -10.26
CA VAL A 99 -6.90 -4.73 -11.01
C VAL A 99 -6.85 -5.04 -12.50
N GLY A 100 -7.87 -4.58 -13.22
CA GLY A 100 -7.95 -4.68 -14.69
C GLY A 100 -7.44 -3.41 -15.36
N TYR A 101 -6.88 -3.56 -16.57
CA TYR A 101 -6.52 -2.47 -17.46
C TYR A 101 -7.01 -2.77 -18.88
N ASN A 102 -7.71 -1.83 -19.51
CA ASN A 102 -8.38 -2.05 -20.81
C ASN A 102 -7.46 -1.97 -22.03
N ALA A 103 -6.21 -1.50 -21.86
CA ALA A 103 -5.20 -1.40 -22.92
C ALA A 103 -5.65 -0.65 -24.19
N GLN A 104 -6.56 0.32 -24.08
CA GLN A 104 -7.09 1.04 -25.26
C GLN A 104 -6.09 2.04 -25.85
N ASN A 105 -5.30 2.69 -25.01
CA ASN A 105 -4.35 3.73 -25.42
C ASN A 105 -2.97 3.13 -25.64
N GLU A 106 -2.39 3.39 -26.81
CA GLU A 106 -1.02 3.01 -27.16
C GLU A 106 0.02 3.76 -26.33
N GLY A 107 1.15 3.11 -26.07
CA GLY A 107 2.31 3.66 -25.38
C GLY A 107 2.43 3.21 -23.92
N PRO A 108 3.46 3.72 -23.23
CA PRO A 108 3.74 3.36 -21.85
C PRO A 108 2.66 3.90 -20.90
N PHE A 109 2.34 3.11 -19.89
CA PHE A 109 1.40 3.52 -18.83
C PHE A 109 1.93 3.17 -17.45
N ALA A 110 1.57 4.00 -16.48
CA ALA A 110 1.67 3.75 -15.05
C ALA A 110 0.40 4.30 -14.38
N LYS A 111 -0.38 3.41 -13.79
CA LYS A 111 -1.69 3.75 -13.23
C LYS A 111 -1.73 3.44 -11.74
N PRO A 112 -1.75 4.47 -10.88
CA PRO A 112 -1.94 4.28 -9.46
C PRO A 112 -3.39 3.91 -9.14
N VAL A 113 -3.53 3.00 -8.17
CA VAL A 113 -4.80 2.61 -7.56
C VAL A 113 -4.67 2.86 -6.06
N THR A 114 -5.57 3.67 -5.54
CA THR A 114 -5.61 4.08 -4.13
C THR A 114 -6.54 3.17 -3.36
N ILE A 115 -6.04 2.60 -2.28
CA ILE A 115 -6.76 1.74 -1.35
C ILE A 115 -7.02 2.54 -0.09
N THR A 116 -8.27 2.78 0.26
CA THR A 116 -8.69 3.40 1.52
C THR A 116 -9.24 2.31 2.44
N TYR A 117 -8.81 2.28 3.69
CA TYR A 117 -9.19 1.25 4.65
C TYR A 117 -9.28 1.81 6.07
N ASN A 118 -10.10 1.20 6.91
CA ASN A 118 -10.34 1.58 8.30
C ASN A 118 -10.60 3.09 8.48
N GLY A 119 -11.46 3.66 7.63
CA GLY A 119 -11.97 5.03 7.68
C GLY A 119 -11.11 6.06 6.96
N ASN A 120 -9.80 6.08 7.18
CA ASN A 120 -8.93 7.14 6.62
C ASN A 120 -7.49 6.72 6.30
N GLN A 121 -7.15 5.45 6.48
CA GLN A 121 -5.83 4.98 6.13
C GLN A 121 -5.74 4.73 4.63
N VAL A 122 -4.59 5.05 4.03
CA VAL A 122 -4.39 4.98 2.58
C VAL A 122 -3.13 4.19 2.24
N LYS A 123 -3.26 3.30 1.26
CA LYS A 123 -2.16 2.64 0.56
C LYS A 123 -2.33 2.82 -0.93
N GLN A 124 -1.25 2.68 -1.67
CA GLN A 124 -1.27 2.76 -3.12
C GLN A 124 -0.59 1.55 -3.73
N ILE A 125 -1.15 1.04 -4.80
CA ILE A 125 -0.54 0.06 -5.70
C ILE A 125 -0.47 0.66 -7.10
N ILE A 126 0.45 0.17 -7.92
CA ILE A 126 0.69 0.70 -9.27
C ILE A 126 0.69 -0.45 -10.25
N ILE A 127 -0.06 -0.32 -11.33
CA ILE A 127 0.10 -1.16 -12.52
C ILE A 127 0.79 -0.35 -13.61
N LYS A 128 1.70 -0.98 -14.32
CA LYS A 128 2.42 -0.35 -15.44
C LYS A 128 2.62 -1.32 -16.60
N GLY A 129 3.07 -0.81 -17.73
CA GLY A 129 3.36 -1.57 -18.91
C GLY A 129 3.49 -0.68 -20.13
N ASP A 130 3.55 -1.29 -21.31
CA ASP A 130 3.64 -0.61 -22.60
C ASP A 130 2.67 -1.25 -23.60
N VAL A 131 1.69 -0.47 -24.03
CA VAL A 131 0.69 -0.92 -25.00
C VAL A 131 1.22 -0.68 -26.42
N TRP A 132 1.43 -1.76 -27.14
CA TRP A 132 1.88 -1.68 -28.53
C TRP A 132 0.73 -1.89 -29.50
N LYS A 133 0.75 -1.10 -30.60
CA LYS A 133 -0.23 -1.24 -31.66
C LYS A 133 0.03 -2.52 -32.42
N THR A 134 -0.92 -3.44 -32.40
CA THR A 134 -0.84 -4.63 -33.23
C THR A 134 -0.90 -4.19 -34.71
N PRO A 135 0.10 -4.54 -35.54
CA PRO A 135 -0.01 -4.29 -36.96
C PRO A 135 -1.31 -4.92 -37.48
N VAL A 136 -2.15 -4.14 -38.13
CA VAL A 136 -3.26 -4.70 -38.90
C VAL A 136 -2.64 -5.54 -40.02
N THR A 137 -2.55 -6.85 -39.81
CA THR A 137 -2.30 -7.77 -40.89
C THR A 137 -3.51 -7.65 -41.80
N SER A 138 -3.35 -6.97 -42.97
CA SER A 138 -4.36 -6.99 -44.00
C SER A 138 -4.74 -8.46 -44.22
N ALA A 139 -6.03 -8.76 -44.10
CA ALA A 139 -6.52 -10.10 -44.41
C ALA A 139 -5.95 -10.46 -45.80
N PRO A 140 -5.46 -11.71 -45.98
CA PRO A 140 -4.93 -12.14 -47.27
C PRO A 140 -6.01 -11.81 -48.30
N GLU A 141 -5.64 -11.01 -49.30
CA GLU A 141 -6.52 -10.64 -50.42
C GLU A 141 -7.02 -11.95 -51.03
N ASN A 142 -8.32 -12.17 -50.95
CA ASN A 142 -8.90 -13.35 -51.53
C ASN A 142 -8.93 -13.13 -53.04
N THR A 143 -7.86 -13.53 -53.72
CA THR A 143 -7.67 -13.40 -55.19
C THR A 143 -8.78 -14.07 -55.97
N SER A 144 -9.56 -14.98 -55.34
CA SER A 144 -10.71 -15.63 -55.98
C SER A 144 -11.89 -14.69 -56.19
N VAL A 145 -11.99 -13.56 -55.48
CA VAL A 145 -13.08 -12.60 -55.64
C VAL A 145 -12.79 -11.59 -56.76
N ASN A 146 -11.50 -11.36 -57.06
CA ASN A 146 -11.12 -10.41 -58.15
C ASN A 146 -11.35 -10.99 -59.54
N SER A 147 -11.44 -12.31 -59.73
CA SER A 147 -11.72 -12.91 -61.06
C SER A 147 -13.19 -12.79 -61.45
N LEU A 148 -14.12 -12.53 -60.53
CA LEU A 148 -15.54 -12.38 -60.84
C LEU A 148 -15.96 -10.93 -61.17
N LYS A 149 -15.04 -9.99 -61.16
CA LYS A 149 -15.31 -8.57 -61.40
C LYS A 149 -15.01 -8.11 -62.83
N ASN A 150 -14.49 -9.01 -63.67
CA ASN A 150 -14.08 -8.73 -65.05
C ASN A 150 -14.88 -9.55 -66.10
N GLU A 151 -16.12 -9.97 -65.79
CA GLU A 151 -17.08 -10.44 -66.80
C GLU A 151 -18.23 -9.47 -66.95
#